data_08acdfa36e410a2bf0cb5d55a0da3ea4
#
_entry.id   08acdfa36e410a2bf0cb5d55a0da3ea4
#
_cell.length_a   1.000
_cell.length_b   1.000
_cell.length_c   1.000
_cell.angle_alpha   90.00
_cell.angle_beta   90.00
_cell.angle_gamma   90.00
#
_symmetry.space_group_name_H-M   'P 1'
#
loop_
_entity.id
_entity.type
_entity.pdbx_description
1 polymer ?
#
loop_
_entity_poly.entity_id
_entity_poly.type
_entity_poly.pdbx_seq_one_letter_code
_entity_poly.pdbx_strand_id
1 'polypeptide(L)'
;CTVWIAVDDATVENGCLRIIPGSHKPKRLMPHDQRNNPEFTLQQELQASEYNDDEAENLVLKAGQMSFHDVYLAHGSEINSSPNPRRGMTLRLMPTTSIYNREVAKEMQRSRGGMDMSNHSLFLLRGADLSAGNDFRVRTSLAS
;
A
#
# COMPACT_ATOMS: atom_id res chain seq x y z
N CYS A 1 -6.80 -1.79 -5.65
CA CYS A 1 -5.54 -1.60 -6.39
C CYS A 1 -4.70 -0.50 -5.72
N THR A 2 -3.42 -0.72 -5.58
CA THR A 2 -2.46 0.28 -5.14
C THR A 2 -1.71 0.82 -6.35
N VAL A 3 -1.59 2.14 -6.44
CA VAL A 3 -0.69 2.82 -7.38
C VAL A 3 0.46 3.37 -6.56
N TRP A 4 1.68 2.98 -6.87
CA TRP A 4 2.88 3.53 -6.25
C TRP A 4 3.66 4.34 -7.28
N ILE A 5 3.86 5.62 -7.01
CA ILE A 5 4.51 6.57 -7.91
C ILE A 5 5.88 6.90 -7.35
N ALA A 6 6.92 6.69 -8.12
CA ALA A 6 8.27 7.06 -7.74
C ALA A 6 8.45 8.59 -7.82
N VAL A 7 8.71 9.24 -6.70
CA VAL A 7 9.05 10.67 -6.64
C VAL A 7 10.55 10.86 -6.93
N ASP A 8 11.37 9.94 -6.44
CA ASP A 8 12.78 9.81 -6.78
C ASP A 8 13.01 8.55 -7.59
N ASP A 9 14.16 8.44 -8.24
CA ASP A 9 14.59 7.17 -8.82
C ASP A 9 14.61 6.09 -7.72
N ALA A 10 13.94 4.98 -7.95
CA ALA A 10 13.92 3.83 -7.06
C ALA A 10 14.83 2.75 -7.65
N THR A 11 15.96 2.51 -6.99
CA THR A 11 17.00 1.55 -7.40
C THR A 11 17.18 0.49 -6.33
N VAL A 12 17.93 -0.55 -6.62
CA VAL A 12 18.24 -1.60 -5.65
C VAL A 12 18.94 -1.00 -4.43
N GLU A 13 19.91 -0.10 -4.65
CA GLU A 13 20.74 0.46 -3.60
C GLU A 13 19.95 1.36 -2.62
N ASN A 14 18.91 2.05 -3.11
CA ASN A 14 18.08 2.89 -2.25
C ASN A 14 16.78 2.22 -1.81
N GLY A 15 16.67 0.89 -1.99
CA GLY A 15 15.56 0.09 -1.51
C GLY A 15 14.30 0.25 -2.36
N CYS A 16 14.38 -0.01 -3.67
CA CYS A 16 13.18 -0.10 -4.52
C CYS A 16 12.20 -1.16 -4.00
N LEU A 17 10.97 -1.13 -4.50
CA LEU A 17 10.04 -2.21 -4.19
C LEU A 17 10.58 -3.54 -4.75
N ARG A 18 10.39 -4.60 -3.97
CA ARG A 18 10.55 -6.00 -4.37
C ARG A 18 9.16 -6.64 -4.36
N ILE A 19 8.89 -7.48 -5.29
CA ILE A 19 7.61 -8.17 -5.44
C ILE A 19 7.84 -9.66 -5.64
N ILE A 20 6.89 -10.49 -5.20
CA ILE A 20 6.84 -11.91 -5.54
C ILE A 20 5.84 -12.09 -6.68
N PRO A 21 6.28 -12.30 -7.93
CA PRO A 21 5.39 -12.41 -9.07
C PRO A 21 4.37 -13.54 -8.90
N GLY A 22 3.11 -13.23 -9.17
CA GLY A 22 2.03 -14.22 -9.07
C GLY A 22 1.47 -14.48 -7.67
N SER A 23 2.08 -13.98 -6.60
CA SER A 23 1.63 -14.20 -5.21
C SER A 23 0.21 -13.69 -4.92
N HIS A 24 -0.31 -12.78 -5.73
CA HIS A 24 -1.68 -12.26 -5.64
C HIS A 24 -2.77 -13.22 -6.17
N LYS A 25 -2.38 -14.23 -6.98
CA LYS A 25 -3.35 -15.11 -7.68
C LYS A 25 -4.30 -15.86 -6.75
N PRO A 26 -3.87 -16.38 -5.59
CA PRO A 26 -4.77 -17.04 -4.66
C PRO A 26 -5.77 -16.11 -3.96
N LYS A 27 -5.62 -14.79 -4.08
CA LYS A 27 -6.44 -13.76 -3.42
C LYS A 27 -6.64 -14.01 -1.93
N ARG A 28 -5.58 -14.38 -1.26
CA ARG A 28 -5.51 -14.68 0.16
C ARG A 28 -4.65 -13.64 0.87
N LEU A 29 -5.12 -13.14 2.00
CA LEU A 29 -4.27 -12.36 2.90
C LEU A 29 -3.30 -13.32 3.61
N MET A 30 -2.02 -13.08 3.42
CA MET A 30 -0.97 -13.85 4.05
C MET A 30 -0.81 -13.45 5.52
N PRO A 31 -0.50 -14.39 6.43
CA PRO A 31 -0.18 -14.06 7.83
C PRO A 31 1.02 -13.12 7.96
N HIS A 32 0.94 -12.25 8.96
CA HIS A 32 2.00 -11.30 9.29
C HIS A 32 2.40 -11.45 10.75
N ASP A 33 3.67 -11.32 11.01
CA ASP A 33 4.21 -11.17 12.35
C ASP A 33 4.37 -9.69 12.71
N GLN A 34 4.26 -9.38 14.00
CA GLN A 34 4.53 -8.03 14.50
C GLN A 34 6.03 -7.83 14.64
N ARG A 35 6.54 -6.73 14.11
CA ARG A 35 7.89 -6.25 14.36
C ARG A 35 7.85 -5.11 15.35
N ASN A 36 8.52 -5.27 16.48
CA ASN A 36 8.69 -4.21 17.46
C ASN A 36 10.09 -3.57 17.29
N ASN A 37 10.34 -3.04 16.10
CA ASN A 37 11.62 -2.39 15.81
C ASN A 37 11.37 -0.95 15.30
N PRO A 38 11.77 0.09 16.08
CA PRO A 38 11.53 1.48 15.75
C PRO A 38 12.24 1.97 14.47
N GLU A 39 13.21 1.23 13.95
CA GLU A 39 13.90 1.55 12.70
C GLU A 39 13.04 1.29 11.47
N PHE A 40 12.00 0.48 11.59
CA PHE A 40 11.10 0.17 10.48
C PHE A 40 9.83 1.02 10.52
N THR A 41 9.49 1.59 9.40
CA THR A 41 8.24 2.36 9.24
C THR A 41 7.00 1.46 9.40
N LEU A 42 7.07 0.23 8.91
CA LEU A 42 6.00 -0.75 9.04
C LEU A 42 6.37 -1.74 10.15
N GLN A 43 5.47 -1.89 11.12
CA GLN A 43 5.64 -2.79 12.25
C GLN A 43 5.09 -4.19 12.00
N GLN A 44 4.89 -4.56 10.75
CA GLN A 44 4.42 -5.86 10.31
C GLN A 44 5.27 -6.40 9.18
N GLU A 45 5.50 -7.71 9.19
CA GLU A 45 6.24 -8.42 8.17
C GLU A 45 5.50 -9.70 7.82
N LEU A 46 5.54 -10.11 6.55
CA LEU A 46 5.04 -11.43 6.15
C LEU A 46 5.80 -12.53 6.89
N GLN A 47 5.07 -13.55 7.34
CA GLN A 47 5.71 -14.73 7.93
C GLN A 47 6.64 -15.37 6.88
N ALA A 48 7.85 -15.73 7.28
CA ALA A 48 8.88 -16.30 6.40
C ALA A 48 8.42 -17.59 5.69
N SER A 49 7.46 -18.32 6.27
CA SER A 49 6.86 -19.51 5.67
C SER A 49 5.92 -19.22 4.49
N GLU A 50 5.53 -17.97 4.29
CA GLU A 50 4.51 -17.57 3.31
C GLU A 50 5.09 -17.19 1.95
N TYR A 51 6.41 -17.02 1.86
CA TYR A 51 7.06 -16.61 0.62
C TYR A 51 8.49 -17.20 0.52
N ASN A 52 9.00 -17.24 -0.71
CA ASN A 52 10.39 -17.54 -0.99
C ASN A 52 11.08 -16.26 -1.49
N ASP A 53 12.05 -15.77 -0.75
CA ASP A 53 12.75 -14.52 -1.07
C ASP A 53 13.56 -14.60 -2.37
N ASP A 54 14.00 -15.79 -2.75
CA ASP A 54 14.71 -16.03 -4.02
C ASP A 54 13.83 -15.79 -5.26
N GLU A 55 12.50 -15.79 -5.09
CA GLU A 55 11.55 -15.49 -6.15
C GLU A 55 11.23 -13.98 -6.28
N ALA A 56 11.81 -13.17 -5.40
CA ALA A 56 11.53 -11.75 -5.39
C ALA A 56 12.25 -11.03 -6.54
N GLU A 57 11.48 -10.20 -7.25
CA GLU A 57 11.98 -9.35 -8.33
C GLU A 57 12.03 -7.88 -7.89
N ASN A 58 13.10 -7.18 -8.26
CA ASN A 58 13.27 -5.78 -7.98
C ASN A 58 12.49 -4.92 -8.97
N LEU A 59 11.65 -4.04 -8.46
CA LEU A 59 10.88 -3.10 -9.26
C LEU A 59 11.62 -1.75 -9.33
N VAL A 60 12.60 -1.68 -10.21
CA VAL A 60 13.38 -0.45 -10.44
C VAL A 60 12.56 0.53 -11.26
N LEU A 61 12.37 1.74 -10.77
CA LEU A 61 11.58 2.79 -11.41
C LEU A 61 12.34 4.11 -11.43
N LYS A 62 12.21 4.85 -12.53
CA LYS A 62 12.66 6.24 -12.61
C LYS A 62 11.63 7.19 -11.97
N ALA A 63 12.08 8.34 -11.50
CA ALA A 63 11.19 9.39 -11.03
C ALA A 63 10.10 9.68 -12.06
N GLY A 64 8.84 9.74 -11.59
CA GLY A 64 7.65 9.90 -12.44
C GLY A 64 7.05 8.61 -12.99
N GLN A 65 7.76 7.48 -12.93
CA GLN A 65 7.19 6.18 -13.26
C GLN A 65 6.34 5.65 -12.11
N MET A 66 5.45 4.71 -12.40
CA MET A 66 4.56 4.14 -11.41
C MET A 66 4.34 2.64 -11.62
N SER A 67 3.96 1.97 -10.54
CA SER A 67 3.49 0.59 -10.55
C SER A 67 2.03 0.52 -10.11
N PHE A 68 1.34 -0.49 -10.64
CA PHE A 68 -0.01 -0.87 -10.21
C PHE A 68 0.05 -2.28 -9.66
N HIS A 69 -0.42 -2.48 -8.45
CA HIS A 69 -0.42 -3.81 -7.88
C HIS A 69 -1.66 -4.09 -7.04
N ASP A 70 -2.02 -5.36 -6.98
CA ASP A 70 -3.13 -5.88 -6.19
C ASP A 70 -2.76 -5.86 -4.70
N VAL A 71 -3.76 -5.74 -3.83
CA VAL A 71 -3.58 -5.78 -2.37
C VAL A 71 -3.01 -7.12 -1.88
N TYR A 72 -3.23 -8.19 -2.63
CA TYR A 72 -2.74 -9.53 -2.32
C TYR A 72 -1.31 -9.80 -2.82
N LEU A 73 -0.71 -8.87 -3.59
CA LEU A 73 0.66 -9.04 -4.05
C LEU A 73 1.64 -8.91 -2.88
N ALA A 74 2.38 -9.97 -2.60
CA ALA A 74 3.47 -9.91 -1.64
C ALA A 74 4.53 -8.94 -2.16
N HIS A 75 4.86 -7.94 -1.35
CA HIS A 75 5.84 -6.93 -1.69
C HIS A 75 6.52 -6.38 -0.44
N GLY A 76 7.70 -5.87 -0.63
CA GLY A 76 8.49 -5.26 0.44
C GLY A 76 9.55 -4.33 -0.12
N SER A 77 10.50 -3.96 0.68
CA SER A 77 11.70 -3.25 0.25
C SER A 77 12.84 -3.52 1.23
N GLU A 78 14.04 -3.55 0.71
CA GLU A 78 15.25 -3.57 1.52
C GLU A 78 15.51 -2.20 2.15
N ILE A 79 16.42 -2.18 3.11
CA ILE A 79 16.91 -0.94 3.72
C ILE A 79 17.63 -0.12 2.65
N ASN A 80 17.40 1.19 2.66
CA ASN A 80 18.17 2.11 1.83
C ASN A 80 19.61 2.18 2.34
N SER A 81 20.53 1.61 1.58
CA SER A 81 21.98 1.63 1.87
C SER A 81 22.73 2.76 1.16
N SER A 82 22.02 3.60 0.41
CA SER A 82 22.59 4.69 -0.38
C SER A 82 22.37 6.06 0.27
N PRO A 83 23.11 7.11 -0.13
CA PRO A 83 22.84 8.47 0.32
C PRO A 83 21.59 9.10 -0.37
N ASN A 84 21.01 8.43 -1.35
CA ASN A 84 19.92 8.98 -2.14
C ASN A 84 18.56 8.63 -1.51
N PRO A 85 17.61 9.57 -1.41
CA PRO A 85 16.28 9.27 -0.92
C PRO A 85 15.51 8.36 -1.90
N ARG A 86 14.54 7.61 -1.37
CA ARG A 86 13.57 6.85 -2.16
C ARG A 86 12.17 7.24 -1.69
N ARG A 87 11.71 8.40 -2.09
CA ARG A 87 10.36 8.87 -1.80
C ARG A 87 9.39 8.32 -2.82
N GLY A 88 8.23 7.94 -2.35
CA GLY A 88 7.14 7.48 -3.20
C GLY A 88 5.80 7.99 -2.69
N MET A 89 4.86 8.17 -3.60
CA MET A 89 3.47 8.49 -3.29
C MET A 89 2.61 7.27 -3.56
N THR A 90 1.74 6.96 -2.61
CA THR A 90 0.81 5.82 -2.74
C THR A 90 -0.62 6.33 -2.87
N LEU A 91 -1.31 5.86 -3.92
CA LEU A 91 -2.75 6.03 -4.09
C LEU A 91 -3.43 4.67 -3.96
N ARG A 92 -4.55 4.63 -3.26
CA ARG A 92 -5.35 3.42 -3.11
C ARG A 92 -6.67 3.59 -3.82
N LEU A 93 -6.97 2.68 -4.76
CA LEU A 93 -8.16 2.69 -5.58
C LEU A 93 -8.99 1.45 -5.26
N MET A 94 -10.30 1.64 -5.17
CA MET A 94 -11.25 0.54 -5.03
C MET A 94 -12.37 0.66 -6.05
N PRO A 95 -13.00 -0.45 -6.47
CA PRO A 95 -14.17 -0.38 -7.34
C PRO A 95 -15.34 0.28 -6.62
N THR A 96 -16.21 0.93 -7.39
CA THR A 96 -17.43 1.59 -6.85
C THR A 96 -18.46 0.62 -6.30
N THR A 97 -18.28 -0.67 -6.51
CA THR A 97 -19.06 -1.75 -5.89
C THR A 97 -18.59 -2.14 -4.48
N SER A 98 -17.41 -1.65 -4.07
CA SER A 98 -16.84 -1.93 -2.75
C SER A 98 -17.23 -0.86 -1.74
N ILE A 99 -17.39 -1.26 -0.48
CA ILE A 99 -17.63 -0.36 0.65
C ILE A 99 -16.35 -0.22 1.47
N TYR A 100 -15.98 1.01 1.78
CA TYR A 100 -14.90 1.29 2.73
C TYR A 100 -15.42 1.15 4.15
N ASN A 101 -15.08 0.05 4.80
CA ASN A 101 -15.56 -0.25 6.15
C ASN A 101 -14.72 0.48 7.21
N ARG A 102 -15.22 1.61 7.69
CA ARG A 102 -14.55 2.46 8.68
C ARG A 102 -14.43 1.82 10.05
N GLU A 103 -15.40 0.99 10.45
CA GLU A 103 -15.33 0.29 11.74
C GLU A 103 -14.23 -0.77 11.73
N VAL A 104 -14.09 -1.52 10.63
CA VAL A 104 -12.97 -2.46 10.47
C VAL A 104 -11.64 -1.72 10.48
N ALA A 105 -11.53 -0.58 9.79
CA ALA A 105 -10.31 0.23 9.78
C ALA A 105 -9.93 0.71 11.18
N LYS A 106 -10.91 1.13 11.99
CA LYS A 106 -10.73 1.56 13.38
C LYS A 106 -10.30 0.41 14.29
N GLU A 107 -10.91 -0.76 14.12
CA GLU A 107 -10.55 -1.95 14.88
C GLU A 107 -9.14 -2.44 14.53
N MET A 108 -8.77 -2.41 13.26
CA MET A 108 -7.41 -2.73 12.83
C MET A 108 -6.37 -1.79 13.47
N GLN A 109 -6.66 -0.50 13.55
CA GLN A 109 -5.78 0.46 14.22
C GLN A 109 -5.65 0.16 15.71
N ARG A 110 -6.75 -0.19 16.38
CA ARG A 110 -6.74 -0.52 17.82
C ARG A 110 -5.97 -1.80 18.12
N SER A 111 -6.13 -2.84 17.29
CA SER A 111 -5.55 -4.16 17.54
C SER A 111 -4.10 -4.27 17.07
N ARG A 112 -3.71 -3.55 16.01
CA ARG A 112 -2.40 -3.67 15.37
C ARG A 112 -1.53 -2.42 15.49
N GLY A 113 -2.12 -1.30 15.96
CA GLY A 113 -1.46 0.00 15.96
C GLY A 113 -1.33 0.59 14.54
N GLY A 114 -0.52 1.62 14.42
CA GLY A 114 -0.25 2.29 13.16
C GLY A 114 -1.19 3.46 12.87
N MET A 115 -1.24 3.86 11.61
CA MET A 115 -2.02 5.02 11.18
C MET A 115 -3.53 4.74 11.23
N ASP A 116 -4.30 5.69 11.79
CA ASP A 116 -5.75 5.62 11.77
C ASP A 116 -6.29 5.87 10.36
N MET A 117 -6.73 4.79 9.72
CA MET A 117 -7.32 4.83 8.38
C MET A 117 -8.84 5.03 8.42
N SER A 118 -9.48 5.03 9.60
CA SER A 118 -10.94 5.13 9.72
C SER A 118 -11.50 6.48 9.23
N ASN A 119 -10.67 7.52 9.25
CA ASN A 119 -11.04 8.87 8.81
C ASN A 119 -10.55 9.23 7.39
N HIS A 120 -10.08 8.26 6.62
CA HIS A 120 -9.66 8.52 5.25
C HIS A 120 -10.81 9.13 4.41
N SER A 121 -10.48 10.19 3.69
CA SER A 121 -11.42 10.79 2.72
C SER A 121 -11.53 9.90 1.50
N LEU A 122 -12.76 9.65 1.07
CA LEU A 122 -13.04 8.93 -0.17
C LEU A 122 -13.41 9.94 -1.25
N PHE A 123 -12.87 9.71 -2.45
CA PHE A 123 -13.14 10.53 -3.62
C PHE A 123 -13.67 9.66 -4.74
N LEU A 124 -14.83 10.02 -5.28
CA LEU A 124 -15.35 9.35 -6.48
C LEU A 124 -14.61 9.90 -7.70
N LEU A 125 -13.69 9.09 -8.25
CA LEU A 125 -12.89 9.51 -9.42
C LEU A 125 -13.65 9.37 -10.72
N ARG A 126 -14.52 8.36 -10.84
CA ARG A 126 -15.26 8.06 -12.06
C ARG A 126 -16.48 7.20 -11.78
N GLY A 127 -17.55 7.40 -12.57
CA GLY A 127 -18.78 6.61 -12.49
C GLY A 127 -19.70 7.06 -11.36
N ALA A 128 -20.45 6.12 -10.80
CA ALA A 128 -21.35 6.32 -9.68
C ALA A 128 -21.04 5.34 -8.55
N ASP A 129 -21.40 5.67 -7.32
CA ASP A 129 -21.31 4.73 -6.20
C ASP A 129 -22.35 3.62 -6.38
N LEU A 130 -21.89 2.45 -6.78
CA LEU A 130 -22.73 1.26 -6.96
C LEU A 130 -22.93 0.48 -5.67
N SER A 131 -22.17 0.78 -4.62
CA SER A 131 -22.31 0.16 -3.30
C SER A 131 -23.43 0.79 -2.48
N ALA A 132 -23.79 2.04 -2.78
CA ALA A 132 -24.73 2.88 -2.05
C ALA A 132 -24.44 3.02 -0.54
N GLY A 133 -23.19 2.77 -0.13
CA GLY A 133 -22.80 2.77 1.28
C GLY A 133 -21.55 3.58 1.62
N ASN A 134 -20.91 4.20 0.64
CA ASN A 134 -19.73 5.03 0.88
C ASN A 134 -20.11 6.48 1.21
N ASP A 135 -19.44 7.05 2.20
CA ASP A 135 -19.53 8.46 2.54
C ASP A 135 -18.44 9.24 1.80
N PHE A 136 -18.72 9.69 0.59
CA PHE A 136 -17.77 10.56 -0.12
C PHE A 136 -17.68 11.91 0.57
N ARG A 137 -16.52 12.21 1.13
CA ARG A 137 -16.22 13.55 1.62
C ARG A 137 -15.77 14.41 0.44
N VAL A 138 -16.73 15.05 -0.20
CA VAL A 138 -16.41 16.08 -1.18
C VAL A 138 -15.78 17.24 -0.41
N ARG A 139 -14.51 17.57 -0.70
CA ARG A 139 -13.98 18.87 -0.32
C ARG A 139 -14.82 19.90 -1.09
N THR A 140 -15.83 20.45 -0.44
CA THR A 140 -16.48 21.64 -0.94
C THR A 140 -15.44 22.75 -1.02
N SER A 141 -15.19 23.13 -2.25
CA SER A 141 -14.54 24.37 -2.67
C SER A 141 -13.20 24.70 -2.00
N LEU A 142 -12.16 24.65 -2.78
CA LEU A 142 -11.21 25.76 -2.74
C LEU A 142 -12.04 27.02 -3.05
N ALA A 143 -12.59 27.66 -1.99
CA ALA A 143 -13.11 28.98 -2.10
C ALA A 143 -11.97 29.87 -2.57
N SER A 144 -12.22 30.51 -3.69
CA SER A 144 -11.47 31.57 -4.36
C SER A 144 -10.68 32.49 -3.45
#